data_c38a2b58a7813b58cde02e3aaaab9688
#
_entry.id   c38a2b58a7813b58cde02e3aaaab9688
#
_cell.length_a   1.000
_cell.length_b   1.000
_cell.length_c   1.000
_cell.angle_alpha   90.00
_cell.angle_beta   90.00
_cell.angle_gamma   90.00
#
_symmetry.space_group_name_H-M   'P 1'
#
loop_
_entity.id
_entity.type
_entity.pdbx_description
1 polymer ?
#
loop_
_entity_poly.entity_id
_entity_poly.type
_entity_poly.pdbx_seq_one_letter_code
_entity_poly.pdbx_strand_id
1 'polypeptide(L)'
;MIEKTTLPKDTVVPNHIAIIPDGNRRWARARGLNTLQGHKKGFDTAVEVCRSARSWGIHTVTLWGFSTENWDRTAEEIGYLMKLYSRMIDQYLADAKKDYVKIVHLGRKDRLPEFLLSKIAKAEKETKDNKKYIMNIAIDYGGHDEIVRAVQKMVVDKVPAGGIDKKLFETYLDTKGQPYPYVDLMIRTSGEQRTSGMLLWQSPYTEYYFENDHFPDFSPEKLKEAVLDFSRRRRRFGGNDAEEHLKFNPEIAARLELSWWRLKNIPEGVRIRDYAMKHIKEQYGLSKTLALQAAKLLIEAFVYEKASKFIEAKGKMKKFYKLVKDELKLAFEPEIVASLEVKMNRELAGKDSVESSFEAEQTAKELYAEVYRISLFQAAKAAHLRILAAVERNLAIAGAGESHWAKAEDYLQKYYRALKERVA
;
A
#
# COMPACT_ATOMS: atom_id res chain seq x y z
N MET A 1 -2.41 26.88 -20.15
CA MET A 1 -2.76 25.58 -19.53
C MET A 1 -1.46 24.83 -19.33
N ILE A 2 -1.03 24.57 -18.09
CA ILE A 2 0.15 23.72 -17.83
C ILE A 2 -0.26 22.31 -18.25
N GLU A 3 0.46 21.75 -19.20
CA GLU A 3 0.27 20.37 -19.66
C GLU A 3 0.37 19.47 -18.42
N LYS A 4 -0.67 18.69 -18.12
CA LYS A 4 -0.67 17.82 -16.94
C LYS A 4 0.38 16.75 -17.16
N THR A 5 1.46 16.77 -16.40
CA THR A 5 2.45 15.70 -16.39
C THR A 5 1.75 14.38 -16.08
N THR A 6 1.78 13.43 -17.01
CA THR A 6 1.14 12.11 -16.85
C THR A 6 2.19 11.01 -16.75
N LEU A 7 1.86 9.95 -16.04
CA LEU A 7 2.69 8.73 -15.98
C LEU A 7 2.39 7.83 -17.20
N PRO A 8 3.39 7.08 -17.70
CA PRO A 8 3.15 5.99 -18.66
C PRO A 8 2.14 4.96 -18.09
N LYS A 9 1.41 4.28 -19.00
CA LYS A 9 0.25 3.46 -18.66
C LYS A 9 0.54 2.29 -17.70
N ASP A 10 1.77 1.76 -17.69
CA ASP A 10 2.16 0.60 -16.87
C ASP A 10 3.09 0.98 -15.71
N THR A 11 3.10 2.26 -15.30
CA THR A 11 3.94 2.70 -14.19
C THR A 11 3.44 2.15 -12.86
N VAL A 12 4.33 1.50 -12.12
CA VAL A 12 4.08 1.11 -10.72
C VAL A 12 4.15 2.33 -9.83
N VAL A 13 3.04 2.69 -9.21
CA VAL A 13 2.93 3.87 -8.35
C VAL A 13 3.08 3.48 -6.88
N PRO A 14 3.94 4.17 -6.09
CA PRO A 14 4.02 3.93 -4.65
C PRO A 14 2.70 4.33 -3.96
N ASN A 15 2.30 3.59 -2.91
CA ASN A 15 1.13 3.97 -2.12
C ASN A 15 1.44 5.15 -1.19
N HIS A 16 2.66 5.18 -0.63
CA HIS A 16 3.12 6.20 0.29
C HIS A 16 4.48 6.76 -0.13
N ILE A 17 4.53 8.05 -0.42
CA ILE A 17 5.78 8.79 -0.63
C ILE A 17 6.07 9.71 0.56
N ALA A 18 7.34 9.74 0.99
CA ALA A 18 7.84 10.73 1.95
C ALA A 18 8.85 11.66 1.26
N ILE A 19 8.72 12.96 1.48
CA ILE A 19 9.58 13.97 0.86
C ILE A 19 10.31 14.76 1.93
N ILE A 20 11.64 14.80 1.83
CA ILE A 20 12.52 15.65 2.62
C ILE A 20 12.93 16.84 1.76
N PRO A 21 12.27 17.99 1.90
CA PRO A 21 12.43 19.16 1.02
C PRO A 21 13.67 19.97 1.41
N ASP A 22 14.84 19.45 1.08
CA ASP A 22 16.13 20.09 1.42
C ASP A 22 16.56 21.10 0.34
N GLY A 23 17.35 22.09 0.77
CA GLY A 23 18.03 23.05 -0.11
C GLY A 23 17.35 24.41 -0.26
N ASN A 24 16.21 24.70 0.35
CA ASN A 24 15.50 25.97 0.23
C ASN A 24 16.41 27.20 0.49
N ARG A 25 17.23 27.14 1.55
CA ARG A 25 18.17 28.20 1.91
C ARG A 25 19.31 28.33 0.92
N ARG A 26 19.88 27.20 0.44
CA ARG A 26 20.96 27.16 -0.55
C ARG A 26 20.48 27.69 -1.90
N TRP A 27 19.28 27.31 -2.31
CA TRP A 27 18.62 27.80 -3.51
C TRP A 27 18.49 29.32 -3.54
N ALA A 28 18.01 29.92 -2.44
CA ALA A 28 17.85 31.36 -2.33
C ALA A 28 19.21 32.07 -2.38
N ARG A 29 20.20 31.60 -1.60
CA ARG A 29 21.55 32.18 -1.58
C ARG A 29 22.22 32.14 -2.95
N ALA A 30 22.13 31.06 -3.69
CA ALA A 30 22.68 30.92 -5.02
C ALA A 30 22.10 31.93 -6.03
N ARG A 31 20.93 32.50 -5.73
CA ARG A 31 20.21 33.50 -6.55
C ARG A 31 20.25 34.92 -5.95
N GLY A 32 21.04 35.15 -4.93
CA GLY A 32 21.09 36.44 -4.24
C GLY A 32 19.78 36.82 -3.53
N LEU A 33 18.93 35.82 -3.23
CA LEU A 33 17.62 36.02 -2.59
C LEU A 33 17.73 35.81 -1.07
N ASN A 34 16.79 36.44 -0.34
CA ASN A 34 16.62 36.16 1.08
C ASN A 34 16.18 34.70 1.29
N THR A 35 16.70 34.07 2.34
CA THR A 35 16.39 32.69 2.76
C THR A 35 14.88 32.43 2.85
N LEU A 36 14.10 33.39 3.31
CA LEU A 36 12.65 33.31 3.45
C LEU A 36 11.94 33.16 2.08
N GLN A 37 12.49 33.75 1.01
CA GLN A 37 11.98 33.57 -0.35
C GLN A 37 12.19 32.15 -0.87
N GLY A 38 13.31 31.50 -0.47
CA GLY A 38 13.53 30.08 -0.75
C GLY A 38 12.51 29.18 -0.09
N HIS A 39 12.16 29.44 1.17
CA HIS A 39 11.09 28.69 1.86
C HIS A 39 9.72 28.92 1.22
N LYS A 40 9.40 30.14 0.81
CA LYS A 40 8.14 30.43 0.09
C LYS A 40 8.09 29.66 -1.23
N LYS A 41 9.14 29.72 -2.05
CA LYS A 41 9.17 28.99 -3.33
C LYS A 41 9.09 27.48 -3.11
N GLY A 42 9.80 26.93 -2.10
CA GLY A 42 9.68 25.51 -1.73
C GLY A 42 8.27 25.13 -1.31
N PHE A 43 7.54 26.02 -0.64
CA PHE A 43 6.14 25.78 -0.35
C PHE A 43 5.26 25.69 -1.63
N ASP A 44 5.42 26.62 -2.56
CA ASP A 44 4.67 26.62 -3.83
C ASP A 44 4.96 25.31 -4.60
N THR A 45 6.22 24.89 -4.65
CA THR A 45 6.65 23.61 -5.21
C THR A 45 5.99 22.41 -4.50
N ALA A 46 5.93 22.40 -3.16
CA ALA A 46 5.29 21.32 -2.41
C ALA A 46 3.81 21.15 -2.79
N VAL A 47 3.07 22.23 -2.99
CA VAL A 47 1.66 22.20 -3.41
C VAL A 47 1.52 21.55 -4.79
N GLU A 48 2.35 21.92 -5.76
CA GLU A 48 2.33 21.37 -7.12
C GLU A 48 2.67 19.87 -7.12
N VAL A 49 3.74 19.49 -6.42
CA VAL A 49 4.20 18.11 -6.28
C VAL A 49 3.14 17.23 -5.62
N CYS A 50 2.52 17.70 -4.53
CA CYS A 50 1.45 16.96 -3.85
C CYS A 50 0.20 16.80 -4.71
N ARG A 51 -0.16 17.81 -5.50
CA ARG A 51 -1.28 17.71 -6.45
C ARG A 51 -0.99 16.68 -7.54
N SER A 52 0.22 16.69 -8.10
CA SER A 52 0.64 15.72 -9.12
C SER A 52 0.67 14.30 -8.58
N ALA A 53 1.24 14.09 -7.38
CA ALA A 53 1.24 12.79 -6.71
C ALA A 53 -0.18 12.22 -6.58
N ARG A 54 -1.16 13.02 -6.12
CA ARG A 54 -2.56 12.59 -6.02
C ARG A 54 -3.18 12.29 -7.39
N SER A 55 -2.88 13.10 -8.42
CA SER A 55 -3.41 12.87 -9.76
C SER A 55 -2.97 11.55 -10.37
N TRP A 56 -1.85 11.00 -9.91
CA TRP A 56 -1.31 9.70 -10.30
C TRP A 56 -1.77 8.56 -9.39
N GLY A 57 -2.60 8.83 -8.37
CA GLY A 57 -3.15 7.81 -7.49
C GLY A 57 -2.26 7.45 -6.29
N ILE A 58 -1.22 8.24 -6.00
CA ILE A 58 -0.44 8.09 -4.76
C ILE A 58 -1.33 8.43 -3.58
N HIS A 59 -1.59 7.42 -2.72
CA HIS A 59 -2.57 7.54 -1.65
C HIS A 59 -2.10 8.45 -0.51
N THR A 60 -0.86 8.27 -0.06
CA THR A 60 -0.31 8.99 1.11
C THR A 60 0.93 9.77 0.70
N VAL A 61 0.96 11.04 1.06
CA VAL A 61 2.13 11.91 0.91
C VAL A 61 2.52 12.42 2.28
N THR A 62 3.76 12.22 2.68
CA THR A 62 4.34 12.82 3.89
C THR A 62 5.37 13.88 3.48
N LEU A 63 5.16 15.11 3.91
CA LEU A 63 6.08 16.23 3.69
C LEU A 63 6.72 16.64 5.02
N TRP A 64 8.05 16.62 5.08
CA TRP A 64 8.80 17.06 6.27
C TRP A 64 9.05 18.56 6.25
N GLY A 65 8.22 19.30 6.96
CA GLY A 65 8.33 20.75 7.03
C GLY A 65 9.37 21.24 8.05
N PHE A 66 9.41 20.64 9.26
CA PHE A 66 10.23 21.12 10.36
C PHE A 66 10.66 19.95 11.27
N SER A 67 11.97 19.75 11.41
CA SER A 67 12.52 18.72 12.31
C SER A 67 12.67 19.21 13.74
N THR A 68 12.80 18.26 14.67
CA THR A 68 13.09 18.55 16.10
C THR A 68 14.37 19.36 16.30
N GLU A 69 15.35 19.22 15.41
CA GLU A 69 16.63 19.93 15.45
C GLU A 69 16.55 21.36 14.86
N ASN A 70 15.49 21.68 14.12
CA ASN A 70 15.36 23.00 13.51
C ASN A 70 15.03 24.13 14.50
N TRP A 71 14.74 23.79 15.76
CA TRP A 71 14.60 24.78 16.81
C TRP A 71 15.90 25.53 17.12
N ASP A 72 17.07 25.02 16.71
CA ASP A 72 18.38 25.68 16.83
C ASP A 72 18.59 26.78 15.76
N ARG A 73 17.61 27.01 14.88
CA ARG A 73 17.65 28.11 13.91
C ARG A 73 17.37 29.46 14.55
N THR A 74 17.56 30.54 13.80
CA THR A 74 17.26 31.89 14.31
C THR A 74 15.76 32.06 14.60
N ALA A 75 15.43 32.81 15.63
CA ALA A 75 14.05 33.08 16.01
C ALA A 75 13.22 33.71 14.87
N GLU A 76 13.87 34.55 14.03
CA GLU A 76 13.27 35.14 12.85
C GLU A 76 12.85 34.06 11.84
N GLU A 77 13.75 33.12 11.50
CA GLU A 77 13.47 32.04 10.56
C GLU A 77 12.37 31.14 11.11
N ILE A 78 12.45 30.73 12.38
CA ILE A 78 11.43 29.91 13.03
C ILE A 78 10.06 30.62 12.99
N GLY A 79 9.99 31.88 13.42
CA GLY A 79 8.75 32.65 13.43
C GLY A 79 8.14 32.79 12.03
N TYR A 80 8.97 32.99 11.01
CA TYR A 80 8.51 33.00 9.62
C TYR A 80 7.95 31.65 9.17
N LEU A 81 8.67 30.56 9.45
CA LEU A 81 8.24 29.20 9.07
C LEU A 81 6.91 28.83 9.73
N MET A 82 6.72 29.12 11.01
CA MET A 82 5.44 28.85 11.71
C MET A 82 4.28 29.61 11.05
N LYS A 83 4.49 30.89 10.67
CA LYS A 83 3.50 31.68 9.92
C LYS A 83 3.26 31.13 8.51
N LEU A 84 4.32 30.62 7.86
CA LEU A 84 4.21 30.02 6.53
C LEU A 84 3.37 28.74 6.59
N TYR A 85 3.63 27.86 7.56
CA TYR A 85 2.85 26.61 7.74
C TYR A 85 1.38 26.91 8.08
N SER A 86 1.12 27.92 8.91
CA SER A 86 -0.26 28.35 9.19
C SER A 86 -1.01 28.77 7.93
N ARG A 87 -0.38 29.58 7.07
CA ARG A 87 -0.97 29.99 5.76
C ARG A 87 -1.12 28.79 4.82
N MET A 88 -0.14 27.89 4.80
CA MET A 88 -0.15 26.67 4.02
C MET A 88 -1.37 25.78 4.36
N ILE A 89 -1.63 25.58 5.64
CA ILE A 89 -2.77 24.78 6.10
C ILE A 89 -4.09 25.41 5.63
N ASP A 90 -4.26 26.74 5.79
CA ASP A 90 -5.46 27.45 5.34
C ASP A 90 -5.69 27.30 3.83
N GLN A 91 -4.64 27.52 3.04
CA GLN A 91 -4.71 27.44 1.58
C GLN A 91 -4.99 26.02 1.09
N TYR A 92 -4.40 25.02 1.75
CA TYR A 92 -4.54 23.62 1.36
C TYR A 92 -5.84 22.98 1.83
N LEU A 93 -6.45 23.49 2.91
CA LEU A 93 -7.65 22.92 3.50
C LEU A 93 -8.85 22.93 2.54
N ALA A 94 -9.01 23.98 1.74
CA ALA A 94 -10.07 24.04 0.74
C ALA A 94 -9.91 22.97 -0.34
N ASP A 95 -8.69 22.79 -0.86
CA ASP A 95 -8.37 21.74 -1.82
C ASP A 95 -8.51 20.34 -1.20
N ALA A 96 -8.08 20.18 0.05
CA ALA A 96 -8.17 18.90 0.76
C ALA A 96 -9.61 18.42 0.93
N LYS A 97 -10.55 19.32 1.23
CA LYS A 97 -11.97 19.00 1.31
C LYS A 97 -12.54 18.57 -0.05
N LYS A 98 -12.22 19.32 -1.10
CA LYS A 98 -12.68 19.05 -2.47
C LYS A 98 -12.18 17.69 -2.97
N ASP A 99 -10.92 17.37 -2.69
CA ASP A 99 -10.25 16.18 -3.17
C ASP A 99 -10.35 14.97 -2.21
N TYR A 100 -11.12 15.11 -1.11
CA TYR A 100 -11.27 14.08 -0.07
C TYR A 100 -9.93 13.63 0.56
N VAL A 101 -9.03 14.60 0.80
CA VAL A 101 -7.74 14.40 1.46
C VAL A 101 -7.89 14.53 2.98
N LYS A 102 -7.46 13.55 3.74
CA LYS A 102 -7.30 13.64 5.19
C LYS A 102 -5.97 14.33 5.51
N ILE A 103 -5.99 15.40 6.27
CA ILE A 103 -4.78 16.08 6.77
C ILE A 103 -4.45 15.50 8.14
N VAL A 104 -3.18 15.13 8.34
CA VAL A 104 -2.66 14.59 9.60
C VAL A 104 -1.36 15.31 9.94
N HIS A 105 -1.26 15.80 11.16
CA HIS A 105 -0.01 16.32 11.70
C HIS A 105 0.82 15.18 12.32
N LEU A 106 2.08 15.08 11.93
CA LEU A 106 3.07 14.21 12.58
C LEU A 106 4.04 15.08 13.39
N GLY A 107 4.33 14.67 14.62
CA GLY A 107 5.30 15.35 15.49
C GLY A 107 4.71 15.89 16.79
N ARG A 108 5.50 16.69 17.46
CA ARG A 108 5.15 17.31 18.75
C ARG A 108 4.19 18.46 18.54
N LYS A 109 3.27 18.64 19.50
CA LYS A 109 2.34 19.79 19.53
C LYS A 109 2.68 20.77 20.67
N ASP A 110 3.37 20.31 21.70
CA ASP A 110 3.66 21.05 22.93
C ASP A 110 4.60 22.26 22.76
N ARG A 111 5.38 22.30 21.68
CA ARG A 111 6.31 23.41 21.38
C ARG A 111 5.82 24.35 20.27
N LEU A 112 4.73 24.00 19.60
CA LEU A 112 4.19 24.79 18.49
C LEU A 112 3.41 26.01 19.00
N PRO A 113 3.46 27.17 18.33
CA PRO A 113 2.67 28.34 18.68
C PRO A 113 1.15 28.07 18.57
N GLU A 114 0.37 28.65 19.48
CA GLU A 114 -1.07 28.44 19.58
C GLU A 114 -1.83 28.73 18.27
N PHE A 115 -1.43 29.76 17.54
CA PHE A 115 -2.07 30.09 16.26
C PHE A 115 -1.90 28.97 15.20
N LEU A 116 -0.76 28.23 15.24
CA LEU A 116 -0.51 27.12 14.35
C LEU A 116 -1.24 25.86 14.84
N LEU A 117 -1.24 25.60 16.15
CA LEU A 117 -1.99 24.49 16.76
C LEU A 117 -3.48 24.57 16.43
N SER A 118 -4.09 25.76 16.55
CA SER A 118 -5.49 25.97 16.21
C SER A 118 -5.80 25.64 14.74
N LYS A 119 -4.88 25.97 13.82
CA LYS A 119 -5.02 25.65 12.39
C LYS A 119 -4.86 24.15 12.12
N ILE A 120 -3.89 23.50 12.75
CA ILE A 120 -3.71 22.05 12.67
C ILE A 120 -4.96 21.33 13.17
N ALA A 121 -5.44 21.68 14.38
CA ALA A 121 -6.63 21.06 14.96
C ALA A 121 -7.87 21.24 14.08
N LYS A 122 -8.05 22.43 13.51
CA LYS A 122 -9.14 22.70 12.56
C LYS A 122 -9.04 21.82 11.32
N ALA A 123 -7.86 21.74 10.71
CA ALA A 123 -7.65 20.96 9.49
C ALA A 123 -7.87 19.46 9.74
N GLU A 124 -7.31 18.92 10.82
CA GLU A 124 -7.51 17.52 11.23
C GLU A 124 -9.00 17.22 11.46
N LYS A 125 -9.72 18.09 12.19
CA LYS A 125 -11.15 17.94 12.49
C LYS A 125 -12.01 17.96 11.22
N GLU A 126 -11.77 18.92 10.33
CA GLU A 126 -12.60 19.13 9.13
C GLU A 126 -12.35 18.09 8.03
N THR A 127 -11.23 17.36 8.10
CA THR A 127 -10.87 16.34 7.11
C THR A 127 -10.83 14.91 7.67
N LYS A 128 -11.23 14.70 8.94
CA LYS A 128 -11.11 13.40 9.65
C LYS A 128 -11.80 12.24 8.96
N ASP A 129 -12.91 12.51 8.27
CA ASP A 129 -13.75 11.51 7.62
C ASP A 129 -13.35 11.26 6.15
N ASN A 130 -12.40 12.03 5.62
CA ASN A 130 -11.87 11.84 4.28
C ASN A 130 -11.04 10.55 4.22
N LYS A 131 -11.28 9.71 3.18
CA LYS A 131 -10.66 8.37 3.08
C LYS A 131 -9.90 8.14 1.78
N LYS A 132 -9.96 9.09 0.84
CA LYS A 132 -9.42 8.87 -0.50
C LYS A 132 -7.90 9.06 -0.56
N TYR A 133 -7.40 10.06 0.15
CA TYR A 133 -5.97 10.40 0.21
C TYR A 133 -5.59 10.86 1.61
N ILE A 134 -4.31 10.75 1.94
CA ILE A 134 -3.74 11.27 3.19
C ILE A 134 -2.59 12.24 2.88
N MET A 135 -2.60 13.40 3.52
CA MET A 135 -1.49 14.34 3.55
C MET A 135 -0.96 14.43 4.97
N ASN A 136 0.19 13.83 5.21
CA ASN A 136 0.93 13.97 6.46
C ASN A 136 1.83 15.21 6.38
N ILE A 137 1.68 16.11 7.33
CA ILE A 137 2.52 17.30 7.47
C ILE A 137 3.35 17.11 8.74
N ALA A 138 4.64 16.82 8.57
CA ALA A 138 5.57 16.60 9.67
C ALA A 138 6.17 17.94 10.11
N ILE A 139 5.72 18.47 11.23
CA ILE A 139 6.20 19.71 11.86
C ILE A 139 6.58 19.40 13.29
N ASP A 140 7.77 19.82 13.68
CA ASP A 140 8.40 19.43 14.96
C ASP A 140 8.45 17.90 15.10
N TYR A 141 8.90 17.26 14.01
CA TYR A 141 8.96 15.81 13.88
C TYR A 141 10.40 15.30 13.81
N GLY A 142 10.69 14.23 14.54
CA GLY A 142 11.90 13.42 14.46
C GLY A 142 11.56 11.96 14.76
N GLY A 143 12.12 11.01 14.02
CA GLY A 143 11.79 9.60 14.19
C GLY A 143 12.27 9.03 15.55
N HIS A 144 13.40 9.48 16.07
CA HIS A 144 13.82 9.12 17.42
C HIS A 144 12.84 9.67 18.48
N ASP A 145 12.45 10.95 18.36
CA ASP A 145 11.47 11.57 19.26
C ASP A 145 10.12 10.84 19.19
N GLU A 146 9.64 10.48 18.00
CA GLU A 146 8.41 9.72 17.84
C GLU A 146 8.43 8.38 18.58
N ILE A 147 9.54 7.62 18.42
CA ILE A 147 9.71 6.33 19.11
C ILE A 147 9.71 6.53 20.63
N VAL A 148 10.45 7.51 21.14
CA VAL A 148 10.50 7.82 22.58
C VAL A 148 9.11 8.21 23.09
N ARG A 149 8.37 9.08 22.38
CA ARG A 149 7.00 9.47 22.73
C ARG A 149 6.04 8.28 22.73
N ALA A 150 6.19 7.35 21.77
CA ALA A 150 5.39 6.13 21.74
C ALA A 150 5.63 5.27 22.97
N VAL A 151 6.91 5.04 23.35
CA VAL A 151 7.28 4.29 24.57
C VAL A 151 6.75 4.99 25.82
N GLN A 152 6.89 6.31 25.95
CA GLN A 152 6.38 7.08 27.08
C GLN A 152 4.85 6.90 27.24
N LYS A 153 4.09 6.97 26.14
CA LYS A 153 2.65 6.74 26.16
C LYS A 153 2.31 5.32 26.62
N MET A 154 3.04 4.30 26.14
CA MET A 154 2.85 2.90 26.58
C MET A 154 3.09 2.73 28.07
N VAL A 155 4.10 3.41 28.63
CA VAL A 155 4.37 3.40 30.09
C VAL A 155 3.22 4.07 30.85
N VAL A 156 2.72 5.21 30.38
CA VAL A 156 1.57 5.91 31.00
C VAL A 156 0.33 5.03 30.97
N ASP A 157 0.08 4.33 29.86
CA ASP A 157 -1.03 3.41 29.67
C ASP A 157 -0.83 2.06 30.41
N LYS A 158 0.29 1.90 31.12
CA LYS A 158 0.65 0.69 31.90
C LYS A 158 0.64 -0.59 31.05
N VAL A 159 1.11 -0.50 29.81
CA VAL A 159 1.19 -1.66 28.91
C VAL A 159 2.19 -2.68 29.51
N PRO A 160 1.77 -3.94 29.76
CA PRO A 160 2.68 -4.94 30.29
C PRO A 160 3.74 -5.31 29.26
N ALA A 161 5.00 -5.50 29.68
CA ALA A 161 6.11 -5.80 28.79
C ALA A 161 5.87 -7.00 27.86
N GLY A 162 5.24 -8.06 28.35
CA GLY A 162 4.89 -9.25 27.56
C GLY A 162 3.77 -9.03 26.53
N GLY A 163 3.08 -7.90 26.58
CA GLY A 163 2.05 -7.51 25.61
C GLY A 163 2.57 -6.61 24.50
N ILE A 164 3.84 -6.20 24.57
CA ILE A 164 4.42 -5.29 23.57
C ILE A 164 4.88 -6.12 22.37
N ASP A 165 4.16 -5.95 21.26
CA ASP A 165 4.55 -6.44 19.94
C ASP A 165 4.61 -5.28 18.93
N LYS A 166 5.08 -5.59 17.73
CA LYS A 166 5.19 -4.62 16.62
C LYS A 166 3.85 -3.94 16.34
N LYS A 167 2.77 -4.71 16.29
CA LYS A 167 1.43 -4.23 15.94
C LYS A 167 0.87 -3.29 17.00
N LEU A 168 1.03 -3.62 18.27
CA LEU A 168 0.63 -2.74 19.36
C LEU A 168 1.46 -1.46 19.36
N PHE A 169 2.79 -1.56 19.19
CA PHE A 169 3.67 -0.39 19.14
C PHE A 169 3.26 0.60 18.03
N GLU A 170 2.89 0.11 16.85
CA GLU A 170 2.42 0.92 15.73
C GLU A 170 1.15 1.74 16.05
N THR A 171 0.33 1.29 17.00
CA THR A 171 -0.84 2.07 17.44
C THR A 171 -0.49 3.29 18.28
N TYR A 172 0.75 3.42 18.74
CA TYR A 172 1.27 4.57 19.49
C TYR A 172 2.04 5.58 18.64
N LEU A 173 2.38 5.23 17.38
CA LEU A 173 3.08 6.10 16.45
C LEU A 173 2.13 7.18 15.88
N ASP A 174 2.72 8.25 15.34
CA ASP A 174 1.96 9.35 14.74
C ASP A 174 1.20 8.92 13.46
N THR A 175 1.68 7.87 12.78
CA THR A 175 1.04 7.27 11.58
C THR A 175 -0.03 6.23 11.89
N LYS A 176 -0.43 6.07 13.16
CA LYS A 176 -1.43 5.09 13.59
C LYS A 176 -2.74 5.18 12.81
N GLY A 177 -3.30 4.04 12.48
CA GLY A 177 -4.61 3.93 11.81
C GLY A 177 -4.60 4.37 10.34
N GLN A 178 -3.44 4.66 9.76
CA GLN A 178 -3.32 4.91 8.32
C GLN A 178 -3.28 3.59 7.55
N PRO A 179 -3.90 3.49 6.35
CA PRO A 179 -3.91 2.26 5.57
C PRO A 179 -2.52 1.92 5.01
N TYR A 180 -1.68 2.93 4.72
CA TYR A 180 -0.30 2.77 4.23
C TYR A 180 0.67 3.53 5.15
N PRO A 181 0.91 3.02 6.40
CA PRO A 181 1.79 3.70 7.34
C PRO A 181 3.27 3.61 6.92
N TYR A 182 3.66 2.54 6.21
CA TYR A 182 5.01 2.35 5.72
C TYR A 182 5.29 3.12 4.44
N VAL A 183 6.47 3.72 4.36
CA VAL A 183 6.91 4.50 3.19
C VAL A 183 7.39 3.55 2.09
N ASP A 184 6.85 3.68 0.89
CA ASP A 184 7.33 2.94 -0.28
C ASP A 184 8.52 3.65 -0.93
N LEU A 185 8.45 4.97 -1.09
CA LEU A 185 9.48 5.80 -1.72
C LEU A 185 9.76 7.03 -0.87
N MET A 186 11.01 7.20 -0.45
CA MET A 186 11.50 8.41 0.22
C MET A 186 12.36 9.22 -0.74
N ILE A 187 11.97 10.47 -0.96
CA ILE A 187 12.65 11.40 -1.85
C ILE A 187 13.35 12.47 -1.01
N ARG A 188 14.64 12.66 -1.23
CA ARG A 188 15.39 13.78 -0.64
C ARG A 188 16.09 14.58 -1.72
N THR A 189 15.92 15.90 -1.67
CA THR A 189 16.48 16.84 -2.62
C THR A 189 17.84 17.39 -2.15
N SER A 190 18.54 18.09 -3.04
CA SER A 190 19.76 18.84 -2.73
C SER A 190 21.04 18.01 -2.64
N GLY A 191 21.04 16.80 -3.26
CA GLY A 191 22.21 15.91 -3.26
C GLY A 191 22.54 15.26 -1.92
N GLU A 192 21.65 15.39 -0.92
CA GLU A 192 21.87 14.87 0.42
C GLU A 192 21.38 13.42 0.53
N GLN A 193 22.29 12.49 0.84
CA GLN A 193 22.02 11.04 0.84
C GLN A 193 21.92 10.47 2.27
N ARG A 194 20.95 10.95 3.04
CA ARG A 194 20.65 10.49 4.41
C ARG A 194 19.19 10.76 4.74
N THR A 195 18.61 10.00 5.66
CA THR A 195 17.22 10.17 6.10
C THR A 195 17.06 11.22 7.18
N SER A 196 18.12 11.52 7.91
CA SER A 196 18.16 12.43 9.06
C SER A 196 17.09 12.15 10.13
N GLY A 197 16.65 10.88 10.24
CA GLY A 197 15.65 10.50 11.22
C GLY A 197 14.20 10.60 10.72
N MET A 198 13.96 10.84 9.42
CA MET A 198 12.60 10.87 8.88
C MET A 198 11.99 9.47 8.86
N LEU A 199 10.83 9.30 9.54
CA LEU A 199 10.00 8.09 9.54
C LEU A 199 10.80 6.80 9.77
N LEU A 200 11.66 6.75 10.81
CA LEU A 200 12.58 5.64 11.06
C LEU A 200 11.88 4.29 11.18
N TRP A 201 10.78 4.23 11.93
CA TRP A 201 10.01 2.98 12.10
C TRP A 201 9.30 2.59 10.81
N GLN A 202 8.81 3.56 10.07
CA GLN A 202 7.98 3.36 8.89
C GLN A 202 8.79 3.11 7.61
N SER A 203 10.13 3.07 7.67
CA SER A 203 11.00 2.94 6.49
C SER A 203 11.86 1.67 6.40
N PRO A 204 11.46 0.49 6.95
CA PRO A 204 12.32 -0.69 6.94
C PRO A 204 12.60 -1.26 5.55
N TYR A 205 11.72 -1.01 4.58
CA TYR A 205 11.84 -1.48 3.18
C TYR A 205 11.56 -0.36 2.18
N THR A 206 11.83 0.89 2.59
CA THR A 206 11.67 2.07 1.76
C THR A 206 12.71 2.10 0.65
N GLU A 207 12.29 2.40 -0.58
CA GLU A 207 13.19 2.75 -1.66
C GLU A 207 13.56 4.24 -1.56
N TYR A 208 14.82 4.57 -1.81
CA TYR A 208 15.32 5.95 -1.70
C TYR A 208 15.61 6.52 -3.08
N TYR A 209 15.16 7.77 -3.31
CA TYR A 209 15.53 8.57 -4.47
C TYR A 209 16.18 9.87 -4.01
N PHE A 210 17.41 10.11 -4.44
CA PHE A 210 18.18 11.31 -4.09
C PHE A 210 18.27 12.23 -5.29
N GLU A 211 17.61 13.40 -5.19
CA GLU A 211 17.59 14.42 -6.22
C GLU A 211 18.72 15.42 -5.97
N ASN A 212 19.51 15.74 -7.01
CA ASN A 212 20.61 16.66 -6.90
C ASN A 212 20.18 18.13 -6.78
N ASP A 213 19.09 18.49 -7.44
CA ASP A 213 18.61 19.86 -7.39
C ASP A 213 17.98 20.20 -6.03
N HIS A 214 17.92 21.48 -5.74
CA HIS A 214 17.28 21.97 -4.52
C HIS A 214 15.75 21.88 -4.63
N PHE A 215 15.09 21.69 -3.50
CA PHE A 215 13.63 21.47 -3.46
C PHE A 215 12.80 22.54 -4.20
N PRO A 216 13.12 23.87 -4.17
CA PRO A 216 12.37 24.84 -4.98
C PRO A 216 12.34 24.56 -6.49
N ASP A 217 13.30 23.80 -7.00
CA ASP A 217 13.39 23.37 -8.40
C ASP A 217 12.89 21.93 -8.62
N PHE A 218 12.34 21.28 -7.61
CA PHE A 218 11.78 19.92 -7.68
C PHE A 218 10.37 19.95 -8.27
N SER A 219 10.28 19.94 -9.58
CA SER A 219 9.00 20.01 -10.30
C SER A 219 8.23 18.68 -10.31
N PRO A 220 6.95 18.69 -10.76
CA PRO A 220 6.21 17.46 -11.07
C PRO A 220 6.93 16.50 -12.02
N GLU A 221 7.72 17.00 -12.98
CA GLU A 221 8.51 16.18 -13.89
C GLU A 221 9.58 15.40 -13.14
N LYS A 222 10.27 16.02 -12.18
CA LYS A 222 11.25 15.35 -11.32
C LYS A 222 10.59 14.33 -10.37
N LEU A 223 9.42 14.65 -9.85
CA LEU A 223 8.64 13.64 -9.13
C LEU A 223 8.29 12.46 -10.03
N LYS A 224 7.92 12.70 -11.29
CA LYS A 224 7.68 11.64 -12.28
C LYS A 224 8.92 10.77 -12.49
N GLU A 225 10.12 11.37 -12.61
CA GLU A 225 11.38 10.63 -12.71
C GLU A 225 11.60 9.71 -11.50
N ALA A 226 11.40 10.24 -10.28
CA ALA A 226 11.51 9.45 -9.06
C ALA A 226 10.51 8.28 -9.01
N VAL A 227 9.26 8.49 -9.45
CA VAL A 227 8.24 7.44 -9.51
C VAL A 227 8.57 6.41 -10.61
N LEU A 228 9.09 6.84 -11.74
CA LEU A 228 9.53 5.92 -12.80
C LEU A 228 10.75 5.10 -12.39
N ASP A 229 11.69 5.69 -11.67
CA ASP A 229 12.83 4.96 -11.09
C ASP A 229 12.34 3.91 -10.09
N PHE A 230 11.47 4.29 -9.15
CA PHE A 230 10.80 3.35 -8.24
C PHE A 230 10.08 2.22 -8.98
N SER A 231 9.36 2.55 -10.05
CA SER A 231 8.61 1.58 -10.86
C SER A 231 9.48 0.49 -11.51
N ARG A 232 10.76 0.78 -11.75
CA ARG A 232 11.72 -0.16 -12.34
C ARG A 232 12.39 -1.06 -11.31
N ARG A 233 12.31 -0.68 -10.02
CA ARG A 233 12.98 -1.41 -8.94
C ARG A 233 12.17 -2.64 -8.54
N ARG A 234 12.87 -3.72 -8.26
CA ARG A 234 12.29 -4.93 -7.69
C ARG A 234 12.37 -4.89 -6.17
N ARG A 235 11.23 -4.91 -5.50
CA ARG A 235 11.15 -4.86 -4.02
C ARG A 235 11.00 -6.27 -3.47
N ARG A 236 12.04 -6.74 -2.76
CA ARG A 236 12.12 -8.13 -2.25
C ARG A 236 11.64 -8.33 -0.82
N PHE A 237 11.52 -7.28 -0.02
CA PHE A 237 11.05 -7.28 1.39
C PHE A 237 11.74 -8.32 2.29
N GLY A 238 13.00 -8.66 2.01
CA GLY A 238 13.77 -9.66 2.76
C GLY A 238 13.33 -11.10 2.53
N GLY A 239 12.40 -11.36 1.61
CA GLY A 239 12.01 -12.70 1.19
C GLY A 239 12.91 -13.27 0.11
N ASN A 240 12.81 -14.59 -0.14
CA ASN A 240 13.40 -15.22 -1.30
C ASN A 240 12.80 -14.63 -2.57
N ASP A 241 13.56 -14.65 -3.66
CA ASP A 241 13.03 -14.25 -4.96
C ASP A 241 11.83 -15.10 -5.34
N ALA A 242 10.72 -14.47 -5.66
CA ALA A 242 9.53 -15.15 -6.15
C ALA A 242 9.82 -15.96 -7.43
N GLU A 243 10.86 -15.61 -8.18
CA GLU A 243 11.35 -16.34 -9.34
C GLU A 243 11.75 -17.79 -9.03
N GLU A 244 12.28 -18.08 -7.83
CA GLU A 244 12.62 -19.45 -7.44
C GLU A 244 11.38 -20.27 -7.08
N HIS A 245 10.29 -19.62 -6.65
CA HIS A 245 9.11 -20.26 -6.08
C HIS A 245 7.87 -20.24 -6.99
N LEU A 246 7.81 -19.31 -7.96
CA LEU A 246 6.68 -19.20 -8.89
C LEU A 246 7.04 -19.63 -10.30
N LYS A 247 7.64 -20.81 -10.44
CA LYS A 247 7.98 -21.44 -11.73
C LYS A 247 6.78 -22.12 -12.41
N PHE A 248 5.57 -21.64 -12.18
CA PHE A 248 4.39 -22.23 -12.79
C PHE A 248 4.24 -21.85 -14.27
N ASN A 249 3.61 -22.76 -15.01
CA ASN A 249 3.13 -22.46 -16.37
C ASN A 249 1.73 -21.84 -16.27
N PRO A 250 1.50 -20.60 -16.74
CA PRO A 250 0.22 -19.91 -16.64
C PRO A 250 -0.94 -20.67 -17.27
N GLU A 251 -0.72 -21.31 -18.42
CA GLU A 251 -1.73 -22.07 -19.14
C GLU A 251 -2.13 -23.36 -18.41
N ILE A 252 -1.11 -24.06 -17.83
CA ILE A 252 -1.35 -25.26 -17.02
C ILE A 252 -2.06 -24.92 -15.73
N ALA A 253 -1.62 -23.87 -15.01
CA ALA A 253 -2.26 -23.42 -13.77
C ALA A 253 -3.72 -23.02 -14.00
N ALA A 254 -4.00 -22.22 -15.03
CA ALA A 254 -5.35 -21.81 -15.39
C ALA A 254 -6.28 -23.00 -15.69
N ARG A 255 -5.83 -23.95 -16.51
CA ARG A 255 -6.59 -25.15 -16.84
C ARG A 255 -6.86 -26.05 -15.65
N LEU A 256 -5.86 -26.25 -14.78
CA LEU A 256 -6.03 -27.03 -13.57
C LEU A 256 -7.00 -26.37 -12.60
N GLU A 257 -6.92 -25.05 -12.44
CA GLU A 257 -7.85 -24.30 -11.60
C GLU A 257 -9.29 -24.38 -12.14
N LEU A 258 -9.48 -24.15 -13.42
CA LEU A 258 -10.79 -24.31 -14.07
C LEU A 258 -11.36 -25.72 -13.89
N SER A 259 -10.51 -26.75 -13.99
CA SER A 259 -10.92 -28.14 -13.85
C SER A 259 -11.58 -28.43 -12.49
N TRP A 260 -10.98 -27.94 -11.38
CA TRP A 260 -11.62 -28.16 -10.08
C TRP A 260 -12.75 -27.15 -9.81
N TRP A 261 -12.77 -25.98 -10.43
CA TRP A 261 -13.89 -25.07 -10.37
C TRP A 261 -15.17 -25.70 -10.97
N ARG A 262 -15.06 -26.34 -12.11
CA ARG A 262 -16.18 -27.07 -12.74
C ARG A 262 -16.72 -28.18 -11.83
N LEU A 263 -15.86 -28.78 -11.02
CA LEU A 263 -16.22 -29.85 -10.09
C LEU A 263 -16.74 -29.35 -8.74
N LYS A 264 -16.60 -28.06 -8.42
CA LYS A 264 -16.96 -27.49 -7.11
C LYS A 264 -18.45 -27.70 -6.74
N ASN A 265 -19.33 -27.88 -7.70
CA ASN A 265 -20.76 -28.13 -7.48
C ASN A 265 -21.14 -29.62 -7.48
N ILE A 266 -20.19 -30.52 -7.75
CA ILE A 266 -20.42 -31.96 -7.69
C ILE A 266 -20.04 -32.40 -6.28
N PRO A 267 -20.97 -32.92 -5.47
CA PRO A 267 -20.66 -33.36 -4.13
C PRO A 267 -19.71 -34.57 -4.20
N GLU A 268 -18.63 -34.43 -3.47
CA GLU A 268 -17.61 -35.42 -3.12
C GLU A 268 -17.06 -36.31 -4.27
N GLY A 269 -15.83 -36.05 -4.63
CA GLY A 269 -15.12 -36.95 -5.53
C GLY A 269 -13.60 -36.80 -5.42
N VAL A 270 -12.92 -37.91 -5.57
CA VAL A 270 -11.46 -38.01 -5.70
C VAL A 270 -10.94 -37.02 -6.77
N ARG A 271 -11.73 -36.72 -7.79
CA ARG A 271 -11.37 -35.84 -8.90
C ARG A 271 -11.14 -34.38 -8.50
N ILE A 272 -12.02 -33.78 -7.68
CA ILE A 272 -11.85 -32.37 -7.25
C ILE A 272 -10.56 -32.22 -6.45
N ARG A 273 -10.27 -33.16 -5.55
CA ARG A 273 -9.04 -33.16 -4.74
C ARG A 273 -7.79 -33.35 -5.61
N ASP A 274 -7.87 -34.20 -6.61
CA ASP A 274 -6.74 -34.46 -7.52
C ASP A 274 -6.42 -33.21 -8.37
N TYR A 275 -7.42 -32.56 -8.94
CA TYR A 275 -7.20 -31.31 -9.70
C TYR A 275 -6.75 -30.16 -8.81
N ALA A 276 -7.32 -29.99 -7.62
CA ALA A 276 -6.87 -28.99 -6.66
C ALA A 276 -5.41 -29.23 -6.23
N MET A 277 -5.04 -30.49 -5.98
CA MET A 277 -3.67 -30.86 -5.65
C MET A 277 -2.71 -30.56 -6.80
N LYS A 278 -3.06 -30.92 -8.03
CA LYS A 278 -2.23 -30.62 -9.22
C LYS A 278 -2.10 -29.12 -9.45
N HIS A 279 -3.18 -28.36 -9.26
CA HIS A 279 -3.17 -26.90 -9.36
C HIS A 279 -2.23 -26.29 -8.32
N ILE A 280 -2.37 -26.64 -7.05
CA ILE A 280 -1.52 -26.12 -5.96
C ILE A 280 -0.05 -26.51 -6.17
N LYS A 281 0.20 -27.75 -6.62
CA LYS A 281 1.54 -28.20 -6.97
C LYS A 281 2.15 -27.36 -8.08
N GLU A 282 1.38 -27.08 -9.12
CA GLU A 282 1.81 -26.25 -10.26
C GLU A 282 2.07 -24.81 -9.82
N GLN A 283 1.10 -24.19 -9.12
CA GLN A 283 1.16 -22.77 -8.74
C GLN A 283 2.26 -22.46 -7.72
N TYR A 284 2.48 -23.34 -6.75
CA TYR A 284 3.40 -23.11 -5.64
C TYR A 284 4.65 -24.00 -5.66
N GLY A 285 4.79 -24.90 -6.63
CA GLY A 285 5.95 -25.80 -6.70
C GLY A 285 6.07 -26.80 -5.55
N LEU A 286 4.98 -27.05 -4.79
CA LEU A 286 4.99 -27.92 -3.62
C LEU A 286 5.23 -29.38 -3.99
N SER A 287 5.81 -30.16 -3.08
CA SER A 287 5.84 -31.61 -3.19
C SER A 287 4.44 -32.21 -3.30
N LYS A 288 4.29 -33.39 -3.91
CA LYS A 288 2.97 -34.05 -4.05
C LYS A 288 2.26 -34.22 -2.71
N THR A 289 2.99 -34.56 -1.66
CA THR A 289 2.44 -34.78 -0.31
C THR A 289 1.91 -33.49 0.30
N LEU A 290 2.69 -32.40 0.24
CA LEU A 290 2.28 -31.08 0.74
C LEU A 290 1.16 -30.48 -0.07
N ALA A 291 1.20 -30.61 -1.41
CA ALA A 291 0.12 -30.17 -2.28
C ALA A 291 -1.21 -30.89 -1.99
N LEU A 292 -1.16 -32.18 -1.63
CA LEU A 292 -2.33 -32.96 -1.22
C LEU A 292 -2.90 -32.48 0.13
N GLN A 293 -2.05 -32.17 1.10
CA GLN A 293 -2.46 -31.59 2.38
C GLN A 293 -3.10 -30.20 2.18
N ALA A 294 -2.45 -29.36 1.37
CA ALA A 294 -2.95 -28.02 1.03
C ALA A 294 -4.30 -28.09 0.30
N ALA A 295 -4.46 -29.00 -0.68
CA ALA A 295 -5.73 -29.20 -1.39
C ALA A 295 -6.86 -29.64 -0.46
N LYS A 296 -6.59 -30.48 0.54
CA LYS A 296 -7.56 -30.88 1.55
C LYS A 296 -8.06 -29.67 2.35
N LEU A 297 -7.12 -28.82 2.83
CA LEU A 297 -7.44 -27.60 3.58
C LEU A 297 -8.27 -26.60 2.75
N LEU A 298 -7.90 -26.41 1.49
CA LEU A 298 -8.61 -25.55 0.54
C LEU A 298 -10.05 -26.01 0.32
N ILE A 299 -10.24 -27.31 0.05
CA ILE A 299 -11.57 -27.89 -0.17
C ILE A 299 -12.42 -27.82 1.11
N GLU A 300 -11.86 -28.12 2.27
CA GLU A 300 -12.56 -27.98 3.57
C GLU A 300 -12.99 -26.53 3.79
N ALA A 301 -12.15 -25.52 3.45
CA ALA A 301 -12.54 -24.12 3.54
C ALA A 301 -13.77 -23.82 2.66
N PHE A 302 -13.79 -24.27 1.42
CA PHE A 302 -14.94 -24.08 0.52
C PHE A 302 -16.22 -24.77 1.02
N VAL A 303 -16.11 -25.96 1.62
CA VAL A 303 -17.27 -26.63 2.21
C VAL A 303 -17.85 -25.76 3.34
N TYR A 304 -17.03 -25.19 4.19
CA TYR A 304 -17.46 -24.27 5.23
C TYR A 304 -18.05 -22.97 4.67
N GLU A 305 -17.46 -22.39 3.63
CA GLU A 305 -17.99 -21.19 2.95
C GLU A 305 -19.40 -21.44 2.38
N LYS A 306 -19.62 -22.58 1.69
CA LYS A 306 -20.95 -22.99 1.22
C LYS A 306 -21.98 -23.11 2.33
N ALA A 307 -21.54 -23.55 3.52
CA ALA A 307 -22.40 -23.66 4.69
C ALA A 307 -22.51 -22.34 5.49
N SER A 308 -22.02 -21.22 4.95
CA SER A 308 -21.95 -19.89 5.59
C SER A 308 -21.20 -19.89 6.93
N LYS A 309 -20.31 -20.86 7.15
CA LYS A 309 -19.45 -21.01 8.33
C LYS A 309 -18.10 -20.31 8.08
N PHE A 310 -18.12 -18.99 8.02
CA PHE A 310 -16.95 -18.20 7.60
C PHE A 310 -15.79 -18.21 8.59
N ILE A 311 -16.05 -18.41 9.88
CA ILE A 311 -15.00 -18.52 10.92
C ILE A 311 -14.20 -19.81 10.71
N GLU A 312 -14.89 -20.93 10.52
CA GLU A 312 -14.28 -22.24 10.24
C GLU A 312 -13.55 -22.25 8.91
N ALA A 313 -14.15 -21.64 7.86
CA ALA A 313 -13.52 -21.47 6.55
C ALA A 313 -12.20 -20.70 6.67
N LYS A 314 -12.20 -19.56 7.37
CA LYS A 314 -10.98 -18.77 7.65
C LYS A 314 -9.94 -19.60 8.42
N GLY A 315 -10.35 -20.40 9.39
CA GLY A 315 -9.45 -21.28 10.13
C GLY A 315 -8.73 -22.31 9.25
N LYS A 316 -9.44 -22.88 8.24
CA LYS A 316 -8.83 -23.80 7.27
C LYS A 316 -7.93 -23.07 6.27
N MET A 317 -8.37 -21.92 5.76
CA MET A 317 -7.59 -21.09 4.85
C MET A 317 -6.29 -20.58 5.51
N LYS A 318 -6.34 -20.20 6.80
CA LYS A 318 -5.14 -19.85 7.58
C LYS A 318 -4.13 -20.99 7.63
N LYS A 319 -4.59 -22.24 7.85
CA LYS A 319 -3.71 -23.42 7.85
C LYS A 319 -3.11 -23.68 6.47
N PHE A 320 -3.89 -23.49 5.41
CA PHE A 320 -3.43 -23.57 4.02
C PHE A 320 -2.31 -22.57 3.75
N TYR A 321 -2.53 -21.29 4.03
CA TYR A 321 -1.52 -20.27 3.80
C TYR A 321 -0.31 -20.39 4.72
N LYS A 322 -0.48 -20.89 5.95
CA LYS A 322 0.65 -21.21 6.81
C LYS A 322 1.54 -22.29 6.20
N LEU A 323 0.96 -23.37 5.66
CA LEU A 323 1.71 -24.43 4.99
C LEU A 323 2.50 -23.89 3.78
N VAL A 324 1.86 -23.06 2.93
CA VAL A 324 2.51 -22.43 1.77
C VAL A 324 3.63 -21.50 2.22
N LYS A 325 3.37 -20.65 3.23
CA LYS A 325 4.37 -19.73 3.79
C LYS A 325 5.60 -20.44 4.31
N ASP A 326 5.39 -21.47 5.14
CA ASP A 326 6.47 -22.17 5.82
C ASP A 326 7.36 -22.94 4.84
N GLU A 327 6.77 -23.55 3.80
CA GLU A 327 7.49 -24.29 2.78
C GLU A 327 8.28 -23.38 1.83
N LEU A 328 7.66 -22.31 1.36
CA LEU A 328 8.25 -21.39 0.38
C LEU A 328 9.00 -20.22 1.04
N LYS A 329 9.08 -20.16 2.36
CA LYS A 329 9.72 -19.07 3.12
C LYS A 329 9.19 -17.67 2.74
N LEU A 330 7.88 -17.57 2.47
CA LEU A 330 7.23 -16.33 2.08
C LEU A 330 7.01 -15.40 3.28
N ALA A 331 6.87 -14.10 3.03
CA ALA A 331 6.85 -13.07 4.08
C ALA A 331 5.44 -12.56 4.47
N PHE A 332 4.36 -13.09 3.88
CA PHE A 332 2.99 -12.64 4.18
C PHE A 332 2.47 -13.15 5.56
N GLU A 333 1.40 -12.53 6.06
CA GLU A 333 0.74 -12.94 7.29
C GLU A 333 -0.46 -13.87 7.02
N PRO A 334 -0.39 -15.19 7.36
CA PRO A 334 -1.43 -16.17 7.04
C PRO A 334 -2.83 -15.82 7.55
N GLU A 335 -2.94 -15.10 8.66
CA GLU A 335 -4.21 -14.63 9.24
C GLU A 335 -4.87 -13.56 8.37
N ILE A 336 -4.06 -12.61 7.87
CA ILE A 336 -4.53 -11.52 7.01
C ILE A 336 -4.97 -12.08 5.67
N VAL A 337 -4.11 -12.88 5.05
CA VAL A 337 -4.37 -13.50 3.73
C VAL A 337 -5.63 -14.37 3.77
N ALA A 338 -5.77 -15.21 4.79
CA ALA A 338 -6.98 -16.04 4.95
C ALA A 338 -8.26 -15.22 5.13
N SER A 339 -8.17 -14.09 5.84
CA SER A 339 -9.31 -13.19 6.02
C SER A 339 -9.73 -12.54 4.70
N LEU A 340 -8.75 -12.08 3.92
CA LEU A 340 -8.99 -11.47 2.60
C LEU A 340 -9.55 -12.46 1.60
N GLU A 341 -9.02 -13.69 1.55
CA GLU A 341 -9.52 -14.74 0.64
C GLU A 341 -10.98 -15.09 0.92
N VAL A 342 -11.33 -15.37 2.19
CA VAL A 342 -12.72 -15.69 2.58
C VAL A 342 -13.64 -14.49 2.35
N LYS A 343 -13.18 -13.27 2.60
CA LYS A 343 -13.94 -12.05 2.32
C LYS A 343 -14.21 -11.90 0.83
N MET A 344 -13.20 -12.03 -0.02
CA MET A 344 -13.30 -11.97 -1.48
C MET A 344 -14.29 -13.00 -2.02
N ASN A 345 -14.17 -14.26 -1.56
CA ASN A 345 -15.07 -15.33 -1.99
C ASN A 345 -16.54 -15.06 -1.61
N ARG A 346 -16.77 -14.51 -0.41
CA ARG A 346 -18.11 -14.10 0.04
C ARG A 346 -18.68 -12.96 -0.80
N GLU A 347 -17.87 -11.96 -1.12
CA GLU A 347 -18.26 -10.81 -1.95
C GLU A 347 -18.53 -11.20 -3.41
N LEU A 348 -17.88 -12.25 -3.92
CA LEU A 348 -18.08 -12.82 -5.25
C LEU A 348 -19.27 -13.76 -5.35
N ALA A 349 -19.81 -14.24 -4.23
CA ALA A 349 -20.89 -15.23 -4.26
C ALA A 349 -22.15 -14.68 -4.97
N GLY A 350 -22.56 -15.35 -6.04
CA GLY A 350 -23.74 -14.98 -6.84
C GLY A 350 -23.59 -13.72 -7.71
N LYS A 351 -22.39 -13.13 -7.80
CA LYS A 351 -22.15 -11.96 -8.68
C LYS A 351 -22.03 -12.40 -10.14
N ASP A 352 -22.72 -11.67 -11.02
CA ASP A 352 -22.86 -11.93 -12.45
C ASP A 352 -22.33 -10.81 -13.36
N SER A 353 -21.83 -9.71 -12.77
CA SER A 353 -21.23 -8.59 -13.48
C SER A 353 -20.02 -8.02 -12.74
N VAL A 354 -19.18 -7.27 -13.46
CA VAL A 354 -18.01 -6.59 -12.89
C VAL A 354 -18.45 -5.48 -11.95
N GLU A 355 -19.47 -4.73 -12.31
CA GLU A 355 -20.01 -3.63 -11.51
C GLU A 355 -20.51 -4.13 -10.15
N SER A 356 -21.21 -5.27 -10.12
CA SER A 356 -21.68 -5.90 -8.90
C SER A 356 -20.56 -6.51 -8.04
N SER A 357 -19.34 -6.67 -8.62
CA SER A 357 -18.18 -7.31 -8.01
C SER A 357 -17.08 -6.30 -7.57
N PHE A 358 -17.37 -5.01 -7.56
CA PHE A 358 -16.38 -3.97 -7.26
C PHE A 358 -15.69 -4.17 -5.90
N GLU A 359 -16.44 -4.50 -4.85
CA GLU A 359 -15.87 -4.75 -3.51
C GLU A 359 -14.94 -5.96 -3.51
N ALA A 360 -15.32 -7.02 -4.18
CA ALA A 360 -14.49 -8.20 -4.34
C ALA A 360 -13.19 -7.91 -5.10
N GLU A 361 -13.24 -7.02 -6.10
CA GLU A 361 -12.02 -6.58 -6.81
C GLU A 361 -11.07 -5.81 -5.91
N GLN A 362 -11.57 -4.91 -5.05
CA GLN A 362 -10.72 -4.22 -4.08
C GLN A 362 -10.10 -5.22 -3.08
N THR A 363 -10.89 -6.15 -2.57
CA THR A 363 -10.40 -7.21 -1.67
C THR A 363 -9.36 -8.12 -2.37
N ALA A 364 -9.54 -8.44 -3.65
CA ALA A 364 -8.56 -9.20 -4.43
C ALA A 364 -7.23 -8.45 -4.61
N LYS A 365 -7.27 -7.12 -4.81
CA LYS A 365 -6.05 -6.30 -4.87
C LYS A 365 -5.28 -6.36 -3.55
N GLU A 366 -5.97 -6.22 -2.42
CA GLU A 366 -5.37 -6.32 -1.09
C GLU A 366 -4.79 -7.72 -0.84
N LEU A 367 -5.51 -8.77 -1.23
CA LEU A 367 -5.08 -10.16 -1.12
C LEU A 367 -3.77 -10.40 -1.87
N TYR A 368 -3.71 -10.04 -3.15
CA TYR A 368 -2.52 -10.28 -3.97
C TYR A 368 -1.35 -9.38 -3.58
N ALA A 369 -1.63 -8.16 -3.17
CA ALA A 369 -0.61 -7.28 -2.59
C ALA A 369 0.04 -7.92 -1.35
N GLU A 370 -0.76 -8.51 -0.45
CA GLU A 370 -0.24 -9.17 0.75
C GLU A 370 0.48 -10.49 0.42
N VAL A 371 -0.12 -11.37 -0.39
CA VAL A 371 0.46 -12.69 -0.72
C VAL A 371 1.79 -12.57 -1.44
N TYR A 372 1.85 -11.69 -2.43
CA TYR A 372 3.02 -11.57 -3.32
C TYR A 372 3.93 -10.40 -2.94
N ARG A 373 3.60 -9.66 -1.88
CA ARG A 373 4.36 -8.50 -1.39
C ARG A 373 4.61 -7.47 -2.48
N ILE A 374 3.61 -7.21 -3.30
CA ILE A 374 3.59 -6.21 -4.35
C ILE A 374 2.67 -5.04 -3.97
N SER A 375 2.75 -3.91 -4.66
CA SER A 375 1.83 -2.79 -4.42
C SER A 375 0.40 -3.13 -4.88
N LEU A 376 -0.60 -2.43 -4.33
CA LEU A 376 -1.99 -2.54 -4.79
C LEU A 376 -2.13 -2.25 -6.28
N PHE A 377 -1.31 -1.33 -6.81
CA PHE A 377 -1.30 -1.03 -8.23
C PHE A 377 -0.77 -2.20 -9.07
N GLN A 378 0.31 -2.85 -8.63
CA GLN A 378 0.84 -4.05 -9.30
C GLN A 378 -0.16 -5.20 -9.27
N ALA A 379 -0.90 -5.34 -8.17
CA ALA A 379 -1.93 -6.36 -8.01
C ALA A 379 -3.18 -6.08 -8.87
N ALA A 380 -3.44 -4.83 -9.28
CA ALA A 380 -4.71 -4.41 -9.86
C ALA A 380 -5.09 -5.17 -11.13
N LYS A 381 -4.16 -5.35 -12.08
CA LYS A 381 -4.41 -6.09 -13.33
C LYS A 381 -4.76 -7.56 -13.07
N ALA A 382 -4.00 -8.21 -12.19
CA ALA A 382 -4.25 -9.61 -11.82
C ALA A 382 -5.58 -9.74 -11.07
N ALA A 383 -5.87 -8.85 -10.13
CA ALA A 383 -7.13 -8.82 -9.39
C ALA A 383 -8.33 -8.67 -10.34
N HIS A 384 -8.30 -7.69 -11.23
CA HIS A 384 -9.36 -7.47 -12.22
C HIS A 384 -9.62 -8.69 -13.09
N LEU A 385 -8.57 -9.31 -13.66
CA LEU A 385 -8.68 -10.52 -14.47
C LEU A 385 -9.23 -11.71 -13.68
N ARG A 386 -8.87 -11.83 -12.42
CA ARG A 386 -9.38 -12.86 -11.51
C ARG A 386 -10.88 -12.71 -11.26
N ILE A 387 -11.34 -11.47 -11.08
CA ILE A 387 -12.77 -11.16 -10.91
C ILE A 387 -13.54 -11.46 -12.19
N LEU A 388 -13.05 -11.06 -13.36
CA LEU A 388 -13.65 -11.40 -14.65
C LEU A 388 -13.81 -12.92 -14.80
N ALA A 389 -12.77 -13.69 -14.50
CA ALA A 389 -12.85 -15.14 -14.54
C ALA A 389 -13.92 -15.72 -13.58
N ALA A 390 -14.03 -15.13 -12.38
CA ALA A 390 -15.01 -15.58 -11.38
C ALA A 390 -16.47 -15.23 -11.78
N VAL A 391 -16.68 -14.07 -12.38
CA VAL A 391 -17.99 -13.67 -12.93
C VAL A 391 -18.42 -14.62 -14.04
N GLU A 392 -17.54 -14.90 -15.00
CA GLU A 392 -17.83 -15.83 -16.09
C GLU A 392 -18.10 -17.26 -15.56
N ARG A 393 -17.35 -17.70 -14.54
CA ARG A 393 -17.64 -18.95 -13.82
C ARG A 393 -19.05 -18.95 -13.20
N ASN A 394 -19.44 -17.86 -12.54
CA ASN A 394 -20.74 -17.77 -11.90
C ASN A 394 -21.89 -17.83 -12.94
N LEU A 395 -21.73 -17.15 -14.08
CA LEU A 395 -22.67 -17.22 -15.20
C LEU A 395 -22.78 -18.65 -15.77
N ALA A 396 -21.63 -19.31 -15.95
CA ALA A 396 -21.62 -20.71 -16.42
C ALA A 396 -22.35 -21.66 -15.44
N ILE A 397 -22.16 -21.48 -14.15
CA ILE A 397 -22.82 -22.25 -13.09
C ILE A 397 -24.33 -21.96 -13.06
N ALA A 398 -24.74 -20.73 -13.33
CA ALA A 398 -26.15 -20.32 -13.42
C ALA A 398 -26.85 -20.82 -14.68
N GLY A 399 -26.13 -21.51 -15.56
CA GLY A 399 -26.73 -22.12 -16.77
C GLY A 399 -26.69 -21.23 -18.02
N ALA A 400 -25.90 -20.16 -18.02
CA ALA A 400 -25.74 -19.25 -19.16
C ALA A 400 -24.96 -19.86 -20.36
N GLY A 401 -24.46 -21.09 -20.23
CA GLY A 401 -23.88 -21.87 -21.33
C GLY A 401 -22.38 -22.12 -21.25
N GLU A 402 -21.89 -23.07 -22.06
CA GLU A 402 -20.46 -23.50 -22.06
C GLU A 402 -19.50 -22.41 -22.52
N SER A 403 -19.91 -21.40 -23.28
CA SER A 403 -19.10 -20.29 -23.73
C SER A 403 -18.50 -19.47 -22.55
N HIS A 404 -19.22 -19.42 -21.41
CA HIS A 404 -18.76 -18.75 -20.22
C HIS A 404 -17.58 -19.48 -19.53
N TRP A 405 -17.54 -20.81 -19.61
CA TRP A 405 -16.38 -21.57 -19.16
C TRP A 405 -15.12 -21.28 -19.99
N ALA A 406 -15.27 -21.13 -21.31
CA ALA A 406 -14.16 -20.78 -22.20
C ALA A 406 -13.62 -19.37 -21.91
N LYS A 407 -14.51 -18.40 -21.65
CA LYS A 407 -14.11 -17.07 -21.23
C LYS A 407 -13.44 -17.06 -19.84
N ALA A 408 -13.95 -17.83 -18.89
CA ALA A 408 -13.33 -17.99 -17.57
C ALA A 408 -11.91 -18.56 -17.70
N GLU A 409 -11.66 -19.53 -18.60
CA GLU A 409 -10.32 -20.05 -18.87
C GLU A 409 -9.39 -18.99 -19.45
N ASP A 410 -9.84 -18.24 -20.45
CA ASP A 410 -9.06 -17.15 -21.08
C ASP A 410 -8.66 -16.09 -20.05
N TYR A 411 -9.61 -15.67 -19.18
CA TYR A 411 -9.31 -14.71 -18.11
C TYR A 411 -8.37 -15.29 -17.05
N LEU A 412 -8.46 -16.57 -16.70
CA LEU A 412 -7.52 -17.23 -15.81
C LEU A 412 -6.11 -17.29 -16.41
N GLN A 413 -5.99 -17.61 -17.70
CA GLN A 413 -4.67 -17.60 -18.38
C GLN A 413 -4.06 -16.21 -18.35
N LYS A 414 -4.84 -15.18 -18.67
CA LYS A 414 -4.40 -13.77 -18.59
C LYS A 414 -4.05 -13.36 -17.17
N TYR A 415 -4.81 -13.81 -16.17
CA TYR A 415 -4.52 -13.61 -14.75
C TYR A 415 -3.17 -14.20 -14.35
N TYR A 416 -2.91 -15.47 -14.65
CA TYR A 416 -1.65 -16.12 -14.29
C TYR A 416 -0.45 -15.52 -15.03
N ARG A 417 -0.63 -15.08 -16.29
CA ARG A 417 0.42 -14.33 -17.01
C ARG A 417 0.69 -12.99 -16.34
N ALA A 418 -0.35 -12.21 -16.03
CA ALA A 418 -0.20 -10.92 -15.37
C ALA A 418 0.43 -11.05 -13.97
N LEU A 419 0.08 -12.12 -13.24
CA LEU A 419 0.70 -12.42 -11.96
C LEU A 419 2.18 -12.75 -12.12
N LYS A 420 2.52 -13.65 -13.06
CA LYS A 420 3.91 -14.05 -13.33
C LYS A 420 4.78 -12.86 -13.76
N GLU A 421 4.27 -11.95 -14.61
CA GLU A 421 4.97 -10.74 -15.05
C GLU A 421 5.36 -9.80 -13.88
N ARG A 422 4.65 -9.85 -12.76
CA ARG A 422 4.84 -8.94 -11.61
C ARG A 422 5.62 -9.56 -10.45
N VAL A 423 5.66 -10.88 -10.38
CA VAL A 423 6.32 -11.65 -9.32
C VAL A 423 7.52 -12.46 -9.81
N ALA A 424 7.74 -12.49 -11.13
CA ALA A 424 8.92 -13.12 -11.76
C ALA A 424 10.09 -12.16 -11.93
#